data_b4903cea1f22e911fbfc6a3b91c245c3
#
_entry.id   b4903cea1f22e911fbfc6a3b91c245c3
#
_cell.length_a   1.000
_cell.length_b   1.000
_cell.length_c   1.000
_cell.angle_alpha   90.00
_cell.angle_beta   90.00
_cell.angle_gamma   90.00
#
_symmetry.space_group_name_H-M   'P 1'
#
loop_
_entity.id
_entity.type
_entity.pdbx_description
1 polymer ?
#
loop_
_entity_poly.entity_id
_entity_poly.type
_entity_poly.pdbx_seq_one_letter_code
_entity_poly.pdbx_strand_id
1 'polypeptide(L)'
;EWFHADCVADYYHTEVFGEQHWRALESQIALAAEIGINMLLTPVFTPPLDTAVGEERTTVQLVDISENEEGYHFEFSRLEKWCCLCRKYGIEYLEMPHLFTQWGAEATPKILVRAGGKLQKRFGWHVPAESPAYNEFLQEFLPALQAKLQDLGYDREHVYFHISDEPSEAQLESYGKAKKMTEGQLDGWKVIDALSD
;
A
#
# COMPACT_ATOMS: atom_id res chain seq x y z
N GLU A 1 10.74 -0.63 -7.94
CA GLU A 1 10.00 -0.39 -9.22
C GLU A 1 8.50 -0.29 -8.96
N TRP A 2 7.88 0.76 -9.44
CA TRP A 2 6.46 0.98 -9.27
C TRP A 2 5.65 0.08 -10.20
N PHE A 3 5.33 -1.08 -9.70
CA PHE A 3 4.52 -2.06 -10.39
C PHE A 3 3.03 -1.80 -10.08
N HIS A 4 2.31 -1.27 -11.04
CA HIS A 4 0.91 -0.89 -10.89
C HIS A 4 -0.05 -2.03 -11.23
N ALA A 5 -0.47 -2.79 -10.21
CA ALA A 5 -1.40 -3.91 -10.37
C ALA A 5 -2.77 -3.50 -10.93
N ASP A 6 -3.25 -2.29 -10.63
CA ASP A 6 -4.48 -1.73 -11.19
C ASP A 6 -4.36 -1.49 -12.71
N CYS A 7 -3.23 -0.96 -13.19
CA CYS A 7 -3.00 -0.81 -14.63
C CYS A 7 -3.02 -2.14 -15.37
N VAL A 8 -2.57 -3.22 -14.73
CA VAL A 8 -2.65 -4.57 -15.32
C VAL A 8 -4.11 -5.01 -15.45
N ALA A 9 -4.95 -4.80 -14.42
CA ALA A 9 -6.36 -5.12 -14.48
C ALA A 9 -7.08 -4.31 -15.57
N ASP A 10 -6.83 -3.00 -15.63
CA ASP A 10 -7.45 -2.09 -16.59
C ASP A 10 -7.04 -2.40 -18.03
N TYR A 11 -5.74 -2.64 -18.28
CA TYR A 11 -5.24 -2.96 -19.62
C TYR A 11 -5.82 -4.26 -20.18
N TYR A 12 -5.91 -5.31 -19.35
CA TYR A 12 -6.44 -6.60 -19.76
C TYR A 12 -7.97 -6.72 -19.58
N HIS A 13 -8.64 -5.67 -19.11
CA HIS A 13 -10.09 -5.66 -18.84
C HIS A 13 -10.54 -6.83 -17.97
N THR A 14 -9.82 -7.09 -16.89
CA THR A 14 -10.06 -8.22 -16.00
C THR A 14 -10.68 -7.78 -14.68
N GLU A 15 -11.40 -8.68 -14.03
CA GLU A 15 -11.81 -8.50 -12.65
C GLU A 15 -10.57 -8.47 -11.74
N VAL A 16 -10.47 -7.42 -10.88
CA VAL A 16 -9.33 -7.27 -9.96
C VAL A 16 -9.24 -8.48 -9.03
N PHE A 17 -8.05 -9.08 -8.99
CA PHE A 17 -7.74 -10.31 -8.26
C PHE A 17 -8.56 -11.55 -8.68
N GLY A 18 -9.30 -11.47 -9.79
CA GLY A 18 -9.84 -12.64 -10.48
C GLY A 18 -8.74 -13.52 -11.08
N GLU A 19 -9.11 -14.71 -11.56
CA GLU A 19 -8.16 -15.70 -12.09
C GLU A 19 -7.30 -15.13 -13.23
N GLN A 20 -7.91 -14.40 -14.16
CA GLN A 20 -7.20 -13.81 -15.30
C GLN A 20 -6.24 -12.69 -14.86
N HIS A 21 -6.66 -11.85 -13.91
CA HIS A 21 -5.79 -10.83 -13.36
C HIS A 21 -4.56 -11.44 -12.67
N TRP A 22 -4.75 -12.46 -11.84
CA TRP A 22 -3.63 -13.16 -11.20
C TRP A 22 -2.66 -13.80 -12.21
N ARG A 23 -3.16 -14.34 -13.32
CA ARG A 23 -2.29 -14.86 -14.40
C ARG A 23 -1.50 -13.75 -15.09
N ALA A 24 -2.12 -12.59 -15.34
CA ALA A 24 -1.45 -11.44 -15.92
C ALA A 24 -0.39 -10.88 -14.95
N LEU A 25 -0.72 -10.71 -13.67
CA LEU A 25 0.22 -10.29 -12.63
C LEU A 25 1.43 -11.24 -12.55
N GLU A 26 1.19 -12.54 -12.52
CA GLU A 26 2.27 -13.53 -12.49
C GLU A 26 3.20 -13.40 -13.70
N SER A 27 2.65 -13.22 -14.90
CA SER A 27 3.45 -13.04 -16.12
C SER A 27 4.27 -11.75 -16.09
N GLN A 28 3.71 -10.65 -15.57
CA GLN A 28 4.42 -9.37 -15.45
C GLN A 28 5.50 -9.41 -14.36
N ILE A 29 5.25 -10.07 -13.24
CA ILE A 29 6.24 -10.27 -12.17
C ILE A 29 7.41 -11.12 -12.70
N ALA A 30 7.11 -12.19 -13.44
CA ALA A 30 8.14 -13.03 -14.06
C ALA A 30 9.03 -12.23 -15.02
N LEU A 31 8.42 -11.40 -15.87
CA LEU A 31 9.14 -10.54 -16.81
C LEU A 31 9.99 -9.48 -16.09
N ALA A 32 9.43 -8.84 -15.05
CA ALA A 32 10.17 -7.89 -14.23
C ALA A 32 11.44 -8.51 -13.62
N ALA A 33 11.31 -9.72 -13.07
CA ALA A 33 12.44 -10.46 -12.52
C ALA A 33 13.47 -10.84 -13.59
N GLU A 34 13.02 -11.26 -14.78
CA GLU A 34 13.91 -11.62 -15.91
C GLU A 34 14.79 -10.43 -16.35
N ILE A 35 14.27 -9.22 -16.32
CA ILE A 35 15.03 -8.00 -16.66
C ILE A 35 15.82 -7.41 -15.48
N GLY A 36 15.86 -8.11 -14.33
CA GLY A 36 16.69 -7.75 -13.17
C GLY A 36 16.01 -6.90 -12.11
N ILE A 37 14.69 -6.71 -12.18
CA ILE A 37 13.93 -6.04 -11.11
C ILE A 37 13.76 -7.02 -9.96
N ASN A 38 14.14 -6.62 -8.75
CA ASN A 38 14.05 -7.44 -7.53
C ASN A 38 13.26 -6.77 -6.39
N MET A 39 12.66 -5.59 -6.65
CA MET A 39 11.78 -4.88 -5.72
C MET A 39 10.50 -4.46 -6.45
N LEU A 40 9.33 -4.75 -5.87
CA LEU A 40 8.03 -4.38 -6.43
C LEU A 40 7.17 -3.62 -5.44
N LEU A 41 6.47 -2.60 -5.95
CA LEU A 41 5.38 -1.93 -5.24
C LEU A 41 4.26 -2.95 -4.97
N THR A 42 3.96 -3.15 -3.70
CA THR A 42 3.05 -4.16 -3.18
C THR A 42 1.78 -3.49 -2.67
N PRO A 43 0.66 -3.56 -3.41
CA PRO A 43 -0.52 -2.75 -3.12
C PRO A 43 -1.35 -3.32 -1.95
N VAL A 44 -0.86 -3.20 -0.71
CA VAL A 44 -1.63 -3.60 0.49
C VAL A 44 -2.94 -2.82 0.59
N PHE A 45 -2.96 -1.60 0.09
CA PHE A 45 -4.12 -0.82 -0.38
C PHE A 45 -3.76 -0.11 -1.69
N THR A 46 -4.75 0.53 -2.34
CA THR A 46 -4.52 1.19 -3.63
C THR A 46 -3.48 2.30 -3.50
N PRO A 47 -2.35 2.24 -4.24
CA PRO A 47 -1.32 3.27 -4.17
C PRO A 47 -1.89 4.65 -4.54
N PRO A 48 -1.64 5.70 -3.72
CA PRO A 48 -2.15 7.06 -3.98
C PRO A 48 -1.19 7.83 -4.90
N LEU A 49 -0.88 7.26 -6.05
CA LEU A 49 0.08 7.80 -7.03
C LEU A 49 -0.62 8.20 -8.32
N ASP A 50 -0.09 9.23 -9.00
CA ASP A 50 -0.55 9.69 -10.32
C ASP A 50 -2.06 9.99 -10.37
N THR A 51 -2.60 10.53 -9.29
CA THR A 51 -4.02 10.91 -9.20
C THR A 51 -4.15 12.37 -8.79
N ALA A 52 -4.95 13.14 -9.54
CA ALA A 52 -5.31 14.50 -9.13
C ALA A 52 -6.16 14.45 -7.85
N VAL A 53 -6.19 15.57 -7.12
CA VAL A 53 -6.99 15.69 -5.89
C VAL A 53 -8.46 15.34 -6.17
N GLY A 54 -8.96 14.35 -5.45
CA GLY A 54 -10.35 13.86 -5.59
C GLY A 54 -10.54 12.79 -6.66
N GLU A 55 -9.55 12.50 -7.50
CA GLU A 55 -9.59 11.38 -8.45
C GLU A 55 -9.16 10.07 -7.79
N GLU A 56 -9.50 8.97 -8.42
CA GLU A 56 -9.23 7.63 -7.89
C GLU A 56 -8.76 6.67 -8.97
N ARG A 57 -7.79 5.83 -8.62
CA ARG A 57 -7.37 4.67 -9.43
C ARG A 57 -8.32 3.49 -9.20
N THR A 58 -8.32 2.54 -10.12
CA THR A 58 -8.97 1.24 -9.91
C THR A 58 -8.49 0.61 -8.60
N THR A 59 -9.43 0.15 -7.79
CA THR A 59 -9.09 -0.38 -6.47
C THR A 59 -8.32 -1.69 -6.58
N VAL A 60 -7.09 -1.67 -6.12
CA VAL A 60 -6.27 -2.86 -5.86
C VAL A 60 -5.86 -2.83 -4.40
N GLN A 61 -6.33 -3.80 -3.63
CA GLN A 61 -6.09 -3.86 -2.19
C GLN A 61 -5.88 -5.33 -1.80
N LEU A 62 -4.62 -5.70 -1.48
CA LEU A 62 -4.24 -7.07 -1.15
C LEU A 62 -4.67 -7.50 0.26
N VAL A 63 -4.98 -6.54 1.14
CA VAL A 63 -5.46 -6.83 2.50
C VAL A 63 -6.94 -6.54 2.57
N ASP A 64 -7.76 -7.57 2.79
CA ASP A 64 -9.17 -7.35 3.07
C ASP A 64 -9.34 -6.86 4.52
N ILE A 65 -10.04 -5.75 4.68
CA ILE A 65 -10.19 -5.07 5.97
C ILE A 65 -11.67 -5.07 6.36
N SER A 66 -11.95 -5.48 7.57
CA SER A 66 -13.28 -5.34 8.19
C SER A 66 -13.19 -4.65 9.54
N GLU A 67 -14.26 -3.98 9.93
CA GLU A 67 -14.39 -3.25 11.19
C GLU A 67 -15.65 -3.72 11.92
N ASN A 68 -15.54 -4.01 13.21
CA ASN A 68 -16.63 -4.32 14.10
C ASN A 68 -16.44 -3.62 15.47
N GLU A 69 -17.20 -4.00 16.48
CA GLU A 69 -17.11 -3.41 17.84
C GLU A 69 -15.77 -3.66 18.54
N GLU A 70 -15.00 -4.65 18.09
CA GLU A 70 -13.69 -5.02 18.66
C GLU A 70 -12.51 -4.32 17.98
N GLY A 71 -12.75 -3.58 16.85
CA GLY A 71 -11.75 -2.87 16.06
C GLY A 71 -11.61 -3.42 14.64
N TYR A 72 -10.41 -3.26 14.06
CA TYR A 72 -10.11 -3.71 12.71
C TYR A 72 -9.66 -5.17 12.66
N HIS A 73 -10.11 -5.88 11.63
CA HIS A 73 -9.66 -7.23 11.30
C HIS A 73 -9.05 -7.25 9.91
N PHE A 74 -7.89 -7.86 9.77
CA PHE A 74 -7.09 -7.89 8.54
C PHE A 74 -6.98 -9.32 8.01
N GLU A 75 -7.40 -9.54 6.76
CA GLU A 75 -7.29 -10.80 6.08
C GLU A 75 -6.24 -10.68 4.97
N PHE A 76 -5.21 -11.54 4.99
CA PHE A 76 -3.99 -11.41 4.21
C PHE A 76 -3.84 -12.44 3.08
N SER A 77 -4.84 -13.24 2.74
CA SER A 77 -4.70 -14.33 1.75
C SER A 77 -4.23 -13.85 0.37
N ARG A 78 -4.66 -12.67 -0.07
CA ARG A 78 -4.17 -12.08 -1.33
C ARG A 78 -2.72 -11.63 -1.21
N LEU A 79 -2.32 -11.06 -0.08
CA LEU A 79 -0.93 -10.68 0.19
C LEU A 79 -0.04 -11.93 0.25
N GLU A 80 -0.48 -13.01 0.88
CA GLU A 80 0.23 -14.29 0.88
C GLU A 80 0.48 -14.80 -0.53
N LYS A 81 -0.56 -14.78 -1.38
CA LYS A 81 -0.44 -15.17 -2.79
C LYS A 81 0.53 -14.28 -3.55
N TRP A 82 0.48 -12.96 -3.34
CA TRP A 82 1.42 -11.99 -3.92
C TRP A 82 2.86 -12.32 -3.53
N CYS A 83 3.13 -12.46 -2.23
CA CYS A 83 4.45 -12.80 -1.71
C CYS A 83 4.97 -14.15 -2.21
N CYS A 84 4.08 -15.15 -2.39
CA CYS A 84 4.44 -16.43 -2.99
C CYS A 84 4.90 -16.26 -4.44
N LEU A 85 4.21 -15.43 -5.24
CA LEU A 85 4.61 -15.11 -6.62
C LEU A 85 5.94 -14.36 -6.64
N CYS A 86 6.10 -13.33 -5.81
CA CYS A 86 7.34 -12.57 -5.69
C CYS A 86 8.53 -13.51 -5.43
N ARG A 87 8.43 -14.39 -4.43
CA ARG A 87 9.50 -15.35 -4.12
C ARG A 87 9.75 -16.36 -5.22
N LYS A 88 8.70 -16.85 -5.88
CA LYS A 88 8.81 -17.78 -7.00
C LYS A 88 9.70 -17.26 -8.11
N TYR A 89 9.69 -15.95 -8.34
CA TYR A 89 10.44 -15.29 -9.40
C TYR A 89 11.67 -14.50 -8.92
N GLY A 90 12.04 -14.59 -7.64
CA GLY A 90 13.27 -13.97 -7.12
C GLY A 90 13.12 -12.47 -6.82
N ILE A 91 11.90 -12.00 -6.57
CA ILE A 91 11.67 -10.65 -6.04
C ILE A 91 11.99 -10.67 -4.55
N GLU A 92 13.09 -10.03 -4.18
CA GLU A 92 13.65 -10.06 -2.83
C GLU A 92 13.08 -8.98 -1.92
N TYR A 93 12.66 -7.86 -2.50
CA TYR A 93 12.24 -6.68 -1.75
C TYR A 93 10.79 -6.30 -2.08
N LEU A 94 10.09 -5.83 -1.05
CA LEU A 94 8.75 -5.28 -1.19
C LEU A 94 8.77 -3.78 -0.86
N GLU A 95 8.15 -3.00 -1.73
CA GLU A 95 7.92 -1.58 -1.57
C GLU A 95 6.44 -1.38 -1.21
N MET A 96 6.16 -0.83 -0.03
CA MET A 96 4.79 -0.58 0.41
C MET A 96 4.23 0.68 -0.26
N PRO A 97 2.92 0.77 -0.50
CA PRO A 97 2.33 2.00 -1.02
C PRO A 97 2.49 3.13 0.00
N HIS A 98 2.51 4.37 -0.50
CA HIS A 98 2.61 5.55 0.32
C HIS A 98 1.46 5.62 1.33
N LEU A 99 1.79 5.87 2.60
CA LEU A 99 0.83 5.92 3.69
C LEU A 99 -0.07 7.16 3.64
N PHE A 100 0.33 8.17 2.87
CA PHE A 100 -0.43 9.40 2.66
C PHE A 100 -0.44 9.76 1.18
N THR A 101 -1.31 10.68 0.77
CA THR A 101 -1.39 11.15 -0.61
C THR A 101 -0.11 11.84 -1.05
N GLN A 102 0.16 11.81 -2.36
CA GLN A 102 1.29 12.48 -2.98
C GLN A 102 1.22 14.01 -2.81
N TRP A 103 2.38 14.69 -2.97
CA TRP A 103 2.51 16.14 -2.95
C TRP A 103 2.01 16.79 -1.64
N GLY A 104 2.58 16.33 -0.53
CA GLY A 104 2.41 17.01 0.75
C GLY A 104 1.66 16.25 1.82
N ALA A 105 1.26 15.02 1.57
CA ALA A 105 0.62 14.17 2.58
C ALA A 105 -0.60 14.84 3.25
N GLU A 106 -1.46 15.49 2.47
CA GLU A 106 -2.61 16.24 3.02
C GLU A 106 -3.81 15.35 3.37
N ALA A 107 -3.92 14.20 2.70
CA ALA A 107 -5.04 13.26 2.87
C ALA A 107 -4.55 11.82 2.99
N THR A 108 -5.50 10.92 3.26
CA THR A 108 -5.24 9.48 3.35
C THR A 108 -5.37 8.82 1.99
N PRO A 109 -4.69 7.68 1.74
CA PRO A 109 -4.92 6.88 0.55
C PRO A 109 -6.33 6.27 0.55
N LYS A 110 -6.78 5.81 -0.62
CA LYS A 110 -8.04 5.08 -0.74
C LYS A 110 -7.93 3.72 -0.09
N ILE A 111 -8.69 3.51 0.99
CA ILE A 111 -8.78 2.23 1.69
C ILE A 111 -10.24 1.84 1.83
N LEU A 112 -10.58 0.64 1.36
CA LEU A 112 -11.89 0.06 1.50
C LEU A 112 -11.96 -0.81 2.77
N VAL A 113 -13.02 -0.63 3.54
CA VAL A 113 -13.29 -1.38 4.76
C VAL A 113 -14.71 -1.92 4.72
N ARG A 114 -14.89 -3.16 5.14
CA ARG A 114 -16.20 -3.77 5.33
C ARG A 114 -16.72 -3.48 6.73
N ALA A 115 -17.75 -2.66 6.83
CA ALA A 115 -18.42 -2.35 8.09
C ALA A 115 -19.92 -2.58 7.96
N GLY A 116 -20.56 -3.22 8.94
CA GLY A 116 -21.97 -3.57 8.91
C GLY A 116 -22.37 -4.42 7.70
N GLY A 117 -21.46 -5.28 7.22
CA GLY A 117 -21.67 -6.14 6.05
C GLY A 117 -21.52 -5.45 4.69
N LYS A 118 -21.26 -4.15 4.64
CA LYS A 118 -21.09 -3.38 3.40
C LYS A 118 -19.64 -2.95 3.22
N LEU A 119 -19.11 -3.11 2.00
CA LEU A 119 -17.82 -2.55 1.62
C LEU A 119 -17.99 -1.06 1.34
N GLN A 120 -17.16 -0.24 1.97
CA GLN A 120 -17.22 1.22 1.84
C GLN A 120 -15.82 1.83 1.84
N LYS A 121 -15.68 2.97 1.17
CA LYS A 121 -14.46 3.76 1.19
C LYS A 121 -14.36 4.48 2.55
N ARG A 122 -13.57 3.89 3.46
CA ARG A 122 -13.36 4.43 4.82
C ARG A 122 -12.40 5.62 4.79
N PHE A 123 -11.34 5.51 3.98
CA PHE A 123 -10.28 6.51 3.82
C PHE A 123 -10.12 6.89 2.35
N GLY A 124 -9.54 8.04 2.08
CA GLY A 124 -9.34 8.62 0.76
C GLY A 124 -9.22 10.15 0.86
N TRP A 125 -9.26 10.86 -0.25
CA TRP A 125 -9.14 12.33 -0.32
C TRP A 125 -10.08 13.11 0.63
N HIS A 126 -11.19 12.52 1.04
CA HIS A 126 -12.17 13.13 1.94
C HIS A 126 -11.76 13.06 3.42
N VAL A 127 -10.67 12.37 3.74
CA VAL A 127 -10.17 12.21 5.12
C VAL A 127 -8.80 12.88 5.22
N PRO A 128 -8.65 13.92 6.04
CA PRO A 128 -7.35 14.57 6.27
C PRO A 128 -6.32 13.58 6.81
N ALA A 129 -5.06 13.76 6.42
CA ALA A 129 -3.93 12.96 6.90
C ALA A 129 -3.85 12.87 8.42
N GLU A 130 -4.05 14.00 9.11
CA GLU A 130 -4.00 14.10 10.58
C GLU A 130 -5.29 13.62 11.29
N SER A 131 -6.19 12.91 10.57
CA SER A 131 -7.44 12.39 11.15
C SER A 131 -7.14 11.41 12.30
N PRO A 132 -7.74 11.58 13.50
CA PRO A 132 -7.62 10.61 14.58
C PRO A 132 -8.00 9.19 14.16
N ALA A 133 -9.06 9.05 13.37
CA ALA A 133 -9.52 7.74 12.88
C ALA A 133 -8.48 7.05 11.98
N TYR A 134 -7.73 7.82 11.18
CA TYR A 134 -6.66 7.26 10.36
C TYR A 134 -5.43 6.90 11.20
N ASN A 135 -5.11 7.71 12.20
CA ASN A 135 -4.05 7.40 13.14
C ASN A 135 -4.34 6.10 13.91
N GLU A 136 -5.56 5.94 14.43
CA GLU A 136 -6.01 4.70 15.07
C GLU A 136 -5.90 3.49 14.13
N PHE A 137 -6.34 3.65 12.88
CA PHE A 137 -6.19 2.62 11.86
C PHE A 137 -4.72 2.22 11.64
N LEU A 138 -3.81 3.19 11.50
CA LEU A 138 -2.38 2.90 11.29
C LEU A 138 -1.76 2.18 12.49
N GLN A 139 -2.18 2.53 13.71
CA GLN A 139 -1.70 1.88 14.94
C GLN A 139 -2.09 0.40 15.02
N GLU A 140 -3.20 -0.01 14.42
CA GLU A 140 -3.62 -1.40 14.34
C GLU A 140 -3.06 -2.09 13.08
N PHE A 141 -3.11 -1.41 11.94
CA PHE A 141 -2.74 -1.97 10.63
C PHE A 141 -1.25 -2.25 10.50
N LEU A 142 -0.38 -1.26 10.83
CA LEU A 142 1.05 -1.40 10.60
C LEU A 142 1.68 -2.56 11.40
N PRO A 143 1.41 -2.73 12.70
CA PRO A 143 1.92 -3.89 13.44
C PRO A 143 1.42 -5.23 12.89
N ALA A 144 0.14 -5.31 12.50
CA ALA A 144 -0.44 -6.52 11.91
C ALA A 144 0.20 -6.86 10.56
N LEU A 145 0.38 -5.85 9.69
CA LEU A 145 1.06 -6.01 8.41
C LEU A 145 2.52 -6.46 8.59
N GLN A 146 3.25 -5.82 9.49
CA GLN A 146 4.66 -6.11 9.78
C GLN A 146 4.84 -7.55 10.29
N ALA A 147 4.01 -7.99 11.23
CA ALA A 147 4.03 -9.36 11.72
C ALA A 147 3.76 -10.36 10.58
N LYS A 148 2.76 -10.08 9.74
CA LYS A 148 2.43 -10.94 8.60
C LYS A 148 3.56 -11.00 7.57
N LEU A 149 4.20 -9.88 7.23
CA LEU A 149 5.32 -9.84 6.32
C LEU A 149 6.51 -10.67 6.84
N GLN A 150 6.80 -10.57 8.13
CA GLN A 150 7.84 -11.38 8.78
C GLN A 150 7.51 -12.88 8.72
N ASP A 151 6.27 -13.27 9.00
CA ASP A 151 5.80 -14.67 8.87
C ASP A 151 5.93 -15.17 7.42
N LEU A 152 5.76 -14.27 6.44
CA LEU A 152 5.95 -14.56 5.03
C LEU A 152 7.43 -14.50 4.60
N GLY A 153 8.37 -14.23 5.50
CA GLY A 153 9.82 -14.21 5.27
C GLY A 153 10.33 -12.91 4.64
N TYR A 154 9.56 -11.82 4.74
CA TYR A 154 9.98 -10.46 4.40
C TYR A 154 10.21 -9.68 5.69
N ASP A 155 11.45 -9.61 6.14
CA ASP A 155 11.84 -8.91 7.35
C ASP A 155 12.14 -7.42 7.09
N ARG A 156 12.65 -6.74 8.12
CA ARG A 156 12.97 -5.31 8.07
C ARG A 156 14.03 -4.93 7.04
N GLU A 157 14.84 -5.89 6.60
CA GLU A 157 15.88 -5.64 5.58
C GLU A 157 15.30 -5.70 4.16
N HIS A 158 14.13 -6.32 3.98
CA HIS A 158 13.54 -6.59 2.68
C HIS A 158 12.27 -5.78 2.40
N VAL A 159 11.81 -4.95 3.35
CA VAL A 159 10.59 -4.13 3.19
C VAL A 159 10.91 -2.65 3.31
N TYR A 160 10.38 -1.87 2.38
CA TYR A 160 10.51 -0.42 2.33
C TYR A 160 9.13 0.22 2.42
N PHE A 161 8.96 1.15 3.35
CA PHE A 161 7.76 1.96 3.51
C PHE A 161 7.94 3.34 2.88
N HIS A 162 6.84 3.94 2.49
CA HIS A 162 6.76 5.33 2.02
C HIS A 162 5.79 6.14 2.88
N ILE A 163 6.15 7.37 3.16
CA ILE A 163 5.26 8.34 3.81
C ILE A 163 4.41 9.02 2.75
N SER A 164 5.02 9.77 1.84
CA SER A 164 4.36 10.50 0.77
C SER A 164 5.29 10.65 -0.42
N ASP A 165 4.72 10.82 -1.60
CA ASP A 165 5.48 10.98 -2.82
C ASP A 165 5.77 12.45 -3.11
N GLU A 166 7.02 12.75 -3.48
CA GLU A 166 7.52 14.04 -3.97
C GLU A 166 7.07 15.29 -3.18
N PRO A 167 7.22 15.34 -1.83
CA PRO A 167 6.93 16.56 -1.11
C PRO A 167 7.92 17.65 -1.52
N SER A 168 7.39 18.81 -1.93
CA SER A 168 8.18 20.02 -2.19
C SER A 168 8.59 20.73 -0.90
N GLU A 169 9.49 21.70 -0.98
CA GLU A 169 9.89 22.52 0.18
C GLU A 169 8.69 23.17 0.89
N ALA A 170 7.69 23.64 0.13
CA ALA A 170 6.47 24.22 0.69
C ALA A 170 5.60 23.22 1.48
N GLN A 171 5.80 21.93 1.28
CA GLN A 171 5.02 20.83 1.86
C GLN A 171 5.76 20.11 3.01
N LEU A 172 6.95 20.55 3.37
CA LEU A 172 7.76 19.91 4.42
C LEU A 172 7.05 19.87 5.79
N GLU A 173 6.22 20.87 6.09
CA GLU A 173 5.48 20.89 7.36
C GLU A 173 4.43 19.76 7.41
N SER A 174 3.58 19.61 6.37
CA SER A 174 2.56 18.56 6.31
C SER A 174 3.21 17.17 6.24
N TYR A 175 4.25 17.00 5.43
CA TYR A 175 5.03 15.77 5.38
C TYR A 175 5.63 15.41 6.75
N GLY A 176 6.22 16.39 7.46
CA GLY A 176 6.78 16.19 8.80
C GLY A 176 5.74 15.71 9.81
N LYS A 177 4.51 16.26 9.76
CA LYS A 177 3.39 15.82 10.59
C LYS A 177 2.96 14.38 10.25
N ALA A 178 2.81 14.05 8.96
CA ALA A 178 2.47 12.71 8.51
C ALA A 178 3.54 11.68 8.93
N LYS A 179 4.81 12.00 8.75
CA LYS A 179 5.93 11.17 9.22
C LYS A 179 5.86 10.92 10.73
N LYS A 180 5.59 11.96 11.51
CA LYS A 180 5.47 11.85 12.96
C LYS A 180 4.34 10.91 13.40
N MET A 181 3.25 10.80 12.64
CA MET A 181 2.16 9.86 12.93
C MET A 181 2.58 8.40 12.80
N THR A 182 3.62 8.12 12.04
CA THR A 182 4.15 6.77 11.81
C THR A 182 5.38 6.44 12.68
N GLU A 183 5.91 7.43 13.42
CA GLU A 183 6.99 7.21 14.37
C GLU A 183 6.55 6.19 15.43
N GLY A 184 7.46 5.30 15.81
CA GLY A 184 7.17 4.18 16.70
C GLY A 184 6.71 2.93 15.97
N GLN A 185 5.74 3.03 15.05
CA GLN A 185 5.29 1.87 14.26
C GLN A 185 6.33 1.47 13.19
N LEU A 186 7.05 2.42 12.62
CA LEU A 186 8.07 2.17 11.61
C LEU A 186 9.50 2.12 12.16
N ASP A 187 9.68 2.14 13.49
CA ASP A 187 10.99 2.06 14.11
C ASP A 187 11.73 0.78 13.72
N GLY A 188 12.91 0.97 13.12
CA GLY A 188 13.74 -0.12 12.61
C GLY A 188 13.30 -0.71 11.26
N TRP A 189 12.26 -0.17 10.62
CA TRP A 189 11.91 -0.45 9.23
C TRP A 189 12.53 0.60 8.30
N LYS A 190 12.77 0.22 7.05
CA LYS A 190 13.30 1.15 6.05
C LYS A 190 12.20 2.05 5.53
N VAL A 191 12.46 3.35 5.50
CA VAL A 191 11.57 4.35 4.89
C VAL A 191 12.35 5.04 3.77
N ILE A 192 11.74 5.11 2.60
CA ILE A 192 12.28 5.80 1.42
C ILE A 192 11.20 6.68 0.82
N ASP A 193 11.55 7.90 0.44
CA ASP A 193 10.64 8.79 -0.29
C ASP A 193 11.44 9.59 -1.32
N ALA A 194 10.83 9.85 -2.48
CA ALA A 194 11.34 10.82 -3.43
C ALA A 194 11.06 12.23 -2.91
N LEU A 195 12.00 13.15 -3.10
CA LEU A 195 11.83 14.56 -2.76
C LEU A 195 11.87 15.37 -4.06
N SER A 196 11.00 16.37 -4.19
CA SER A 196 11.03 17.34 -5.29
C SER A 196 11.63 18.67 -4.84
N ASP A 197 12.21 19.42 -5.80
CA ASP A 197 12.78 20.75 -5.57
C ASP A 197 11.70 21.82 -5.33
#